data_4b475edc0bf56f92d2de6c80f5acaf60
#
_entry.id   4b475edc0bf56f92d2de6c80f5acaf60
#
_cell.length_a   1.000
_cell.length_b   1.000
_cell.length_c   1.000
_cell.angle_alpha   90.00
_cell.angle_beta   90.00
_cell.angle_gamma   90.00
#
_symmetry.space_group_name_H-M   'P 1'
#
loop_
_entity.id
_entity.type
_entity.pdbx_description
1 polymer ?
#
loop_
_entity_poly.entity_id
_entity_poly.type
_entity_poly.pdbx_seq_one_letter_code
_entity_poly.pdbx_strand_id
1 'polypeptide(L)'
;SVLVVTFSRAAAVEMKERFLKFTGVQRTGVTFGTFHGVFYGILKQAYGLNGGNILSEEEKYAILRELVVNCAAEQSQEGDFVEDIAKEISVVKGGRIALEHYYSSCCPDEVFRQIFQGYRKVLNERRKLDFDDMLLSCYELLKKRKDILSAWQKKFHYILVDEFQDINHLQYDIVKMLAAPENNLFVVGDDDQSIYHFRGARPEIMLNFPEDFKNAETVILNINYRCSGNILDTAMKVINYNENRYAKKLS
;
A
#
# COMPACT_ATOMS: atom_id res chain seq x y z
N SER A 1 -4.43 17.02 14.45
CA SER A 1 -5.31 15.84 14.62
C SER A 1 -4.54 14.52 14.47
N VAL A 2 -5.24 13.40 14.59
CA VAL A 2 -4.68 12.04 14.46
C VAL A 2 -5.16 11.42 13.14
N LEU A 3 -4.27 10.74 12.44
CA LEU A 3 -4.57 9.89 11.30
C LEU A 3 -4.35 8.42 11.70
N VAL A 4 -5.35 7.57 11.45
CA VAL A 4 -5.27 6.12 11.62
C VAL A 4 -5.45 5.47 10.26
N VAL A 5 -4.44 4.71 9.83
CA VAL A 5 -4.41 4.05 8.52
C VAL A 5 -4.35 2.55 8.70
N THR A 6 -5.16 1.82 7.96
CA THR A 6 -5.15 0.36 7.90
C THR A 6 -5.29 -0.12 6.45
N PHE A 7 -5.15 -1.41 6.23
CA PHE A 7 -5.14 -1.99 4.88
C PHE A 7 -6.54 -2.04 4.25
N SER A 8 -7.59 -2.32 5.02
CA SER A 8 -8.93 -2.52 4.49
C SER A 8 -9.93 -1.46 4.95
N ARG A 9 -10.94 -1.19 4.11
CA ARG A 9 -12.03 -0.28 4.45
C ARG A 9 -12.85 -0.79 5.65
N ALA A 10 -13.06 -2.10 5.72
CA ALA A 10 -13.79 -2.72 6.82
C ALA A 10 -13.08 -2.50 8.16
N ALA A 11 -11.75 -2.72 8.21
CA ALA A 11 -10.96 -2.46 9.40
C ALA A 11 -10.98 -0.98 9.81
N ALA A 12 -10.89 -0.05 8.84
CA ALA A 12 -10.97 1.38 9.13
C ALA A 12 -12.32 1.80 9.75
N VAL A 13 -13.43 1.22 9.28
CA VAL A 13 -14.77 1.44 9.82
C VAL A 13 -14.88 0.86 11.22
N GLU A 14 -14.47 -0.41 11.42
CA GLU A 14 -14.50 -1.09 12.71
C GLU A 14 -13.67 -0.35 13.75
N MET A 15 -12.45 0.07 13.43
CA MET A 15 -11.60 0.85 14.33
C MET A 15 -12.28 2.15 14.75
N LYS A 16 -12.90 2.85 13.80
CA LYS A 16 -13.64 4.09 14.10
C LYS A 16 -14.81 3.82 15.05
N GLU A 17 -15.61 2.80 14.80
CA GLU A 17 -16.75 2.44 15.64
C GLU A 17 -16.31 2.05 17.04
N ARG A 18 -15.26 1.23 17.17
CA ARG A 18 -14.66 0.86 18.45
C ARG A 18 -14.16 2.08 19.22
N PHE A 19 -13.47 2.99 18.53
CA PHE A 19 -12.98 4.23 19.12
C PHE A 19 -14.13 5.09 19.67
N LEU A 20 -15.17 5.31 18.87
CA LEU A 20 -16.34 6.09 19.29
C LEU A 20 -17.06 5.44 20.50
N LYS A 21 -17.22 4.12 20.47
CA LYS A 21 -17.81 3.36 21.57
C LYS A 21 -16.96 3.45 22.84
N PHE A 22 -15.64 3.28 22.71
CA PHE A 22 -14.73 3.29 23.86
C PHE A 22 -14.63 4.68 24.51
N THR A 23 -14.61 5.73 23.72
CA THR A 23 -14.50 7.11 24.22
C THR A 23 -15.82 7.74 24.60
N GLY A 24 -16.96 7.15 24.23
CA GLY A 24 -18.29 7.68 24.47
C GLY A 24 -18.63 8.92 23.63
N VAL A 25 -17.78 9.35 22.70
CA VAL A 25 -18.03 10.53 21.86
C VAL A 25 -18.82 10.15 20.60
N GLN A 26 -19.75 11.02 20.20
CA GLN A 26 -20.54 10.81 18.98
C GLN A 26 -19.78 11.21 17.69
N ARG A 27 -18.82 12.12 17.79
CA ARG A 27 -18.00 12.62 16.69
C ARG A 27 -16.55 12.75 17.12
N THR A 28 -15.64 12.55 16.18
CA THR A 28 -14.20 12.64 16.44
C THR A 28 -13.51 13.45 15.36
N GLY A 29 -12.44 14.15 15.73
CA GLY A 29 -11.47 14.75 14.80
C GLY A 29 -10.40 13.79 14.30
N VAL A 30 -10.42 12.51 14.75
CA VAL A 30 -9.54 11.46 14.25
C VAL A 30 -10.00 11.04 12.86
N THR A 31 -9.07 10.95 11.93
CA THR A 31 -9.30 10.43 10.58
C THR A 31 -8.96 8.96 10.53
N PHE A 32 -9.92 8.11 10.17
CA PHE A 32 -9.72 6.69 9.93
C PHE A 32 -9.86 6.41 8.44
N GLY A 33 -8.94 5.66 7.86
CA GLY A 33 -8.98 5.35 6.44
C GLY A 33 -7.99 4.27 6.01
N THR A 34 -8.06 3.92 4.73
CA THR A 34 -7.03 3.10 4.07
C THR A 34 -5.96 3.99 3.46
N PHE A 35 -4.77 3.41 3.17
CA PHE A 35 -3.72 4.13 2.44
C PHE A 35 -4.26 4.80 1.18
N HIS A 36 -4.91 4.05 0.29
CA HIS A 36 -5.47 4.58 -0.94
C HIS A 36 -6.53 5.65 -0.69
N GLY A 37 -7.42 5.45 0.29
CA GLY A 37 -8.46 6.41 0.62
C GLY A 37 -7.90 7.76 1.10
N VAL A 38 -6.89 7.72 1.96
CA VAL A 38 -6.21 8.93 2.48
C VAL A 38 -5.43 9.62 1.36
N PHE A 39 -4.63 8.88 0.61
CA PHE A 39 -3.78 9.44 -0.44
C PHE A 39 -4.62 9.98 -1.62
N TYR A 40 -5.69 9.28 -1.98
CA TYR A 40 -6.66 9.82 -2.92
C TYR A 40 -7.33 11.11 -2.41
N GLY A 41 -7.61 11.19 -1.11
CA GLY A 41 -8.09 12.43 -0.47
C GLY A 41 -7.14 13.61 -0.65
N ILE A 42 -5.83 13.38 -0.57
CA ILE A 42 -4.79 14.38 -0.85
C ILE A 42 -4.85 14.82 -2.33
N LEU A 43 -4.87 13.84 -3.25
CA LEU A 43 -4.95 14.11 -4.69
C LEU A 43 -6.26 14.83 -5.06
N LYS A 44 -7.40 14.41 -4.49
CA LYS A 44 -8.68 15.04 -4.70
C LYS A 44 -8.66 16.52 -4.32
N GLN A 45 -8.07 16.86 -3.19
CA GLN A 45 -7.96 18.24 -2.75
C GLN A 45 -7.04 19.06 -3.65
N ALA A 46 -5.93 18.46 -4.13
CA ALA A 46 -4.94 19.16 -4.94
C ALA A 46 -5.38 19.37 -6.40
N TYR A 47 -6.06 18.39 -6.99
CA TYR A 47 -6.38 18.36 -8.43
C TYR A 47 -7.87 18.41 -8.75
N GLY A 48 -8.75 18.51 -7.74
CA GLY A 48 -10.20 18.52 -7.96
C GLY A 48 -10.76 17.18 -8.49
N LEU A 49 -10.11 16.06 -8.18
CA LEU A 49 -10.55 14.74 -8.63
C LEU A 49 -11.88 14.33 -7.99
N ASN A 50 -12.60 13.42 -8.64
CA ASN A 50 -13.83 12.82 -8.13
C ASN A 50 -13.85 11.30 -8.39
N GLY A 51 -14.88 10.60 -7.91
CA GLY A 51 -14.97 9.15 -8.04
C GLY A 51 -14.89 8.63 -9.48
N GLY A 52 -15.28 9.45 -10.47
CA GLY A 52 -15.16 9.10 -11.89
C GLY A 52 -13.72 9.02 -12.40
N ASN A 53 -12.75 9.55 -11.66
CA ASN A 53 -11.34 9.45 -12.02
C ASN A 53 -10.66 8.16 -11.53
N ILE A 54 -11.37 7.33 -10.76
CA ILE A 54 -10.85 6.04 -10.31
C ILE A 54 -11.13 5.00 -11.38
N LEU A 55 -10.10 4.26 -11.78
CA LEU A 55 -10.24 3.12 -12.68
C LEU A 55 -10.73 1.91 -11.89
N SER A 56 -11.81 1.25 -12.35
CA SER A 56 -12.22 -0.02 -11.76
C SER A 56 -11.32 -1.16 -12.26
N GLU A 57 -11.29 -2.28 -11.51
CA GLU A 57 -10.54 -3.46 -11.95
C GLU A 57 -11.09 -4.00 -13.28
N GLU A 58 -12.42 -3.98 -13.49
CA GLU A 58 -13.03 -4.40 -14.75
C GLU A 58 -12.57 -3.53 -15.92
N GLU A 59 -12.56 -2.19 -15.74
CA GLU A 59 -12.04 -1.26 -16.75
C GLU A 59 -10.55 -1.48 -17.02
N LYS A 60 -9.75 -1.73 -15.96
CA LYS A 60 -8.31 -2.03 -16.07
C LYS A 60 -8.07 -3.24 -16.96
N TYR A 61 -8.74 -4.35 -16.63
CA TYR A 61 -8.57 -5.59 -17.40
C TYR A 61 -9.14 -5.49 -18.81
N ALA A 62 -10.20 -4.72 -19.04
CA ALA A 62 -10.72 -4.47 -20.39
C ALA A 62 -9.69 -3.73 -21.26
N ILE A 63 -9.06 -2.67 -20.73
CA ILE A 63 -8.01 -1.93 -21.43
C ILE A 63 -6.80 -2.83 -21.71
N LEU A 64 -6.36 -3.62 -20.74
CA LEU A 64 -5.20 -4.49 -20.91
C LEU A 64 -5.45 -5.58 -21.95
N ARG A 65 -6.65 -6.22 -21.97
CA ARG A 65 -7.01 -7.19 -23.00
C ARG A 65 -6.95 -6.59 -24.41
N GLU A 66 -7.49 -5.38 -24.59
CA GLU A 66 -7.43 -4.68 -25.87
C GLU A 66 -5.99 -4.42 -26.32
N LEU A 67 -5.14 -3.97 -25.42
CA LEU A 67 -3.73 -3.71 -25.71
C LEU A 67 -2.94 -4.99 -26.01
N VAL A 68 -3.20 -6.07 -25.25
CA VAL A 68 -2.58 -7.37 -25.49
C VAL A 68 -2.96 -7.93 -26.85
N VAL A 69 -4.23 -7.87 -27.25
CA VAL A 69 -4.67 -8.30 -28.59
C VAL A 69 -3.94 -7.51 -29.68
N ASN A 70 -3.72 -6.22 -29.49
CA ASN A 70 -3.06 -5.36 -30.48
C ASN A 70 -1.53 -5.53 -30.54
N CYS A 71 -0.87 -5.86 -29.42
CA CYS A 71 0.60 -5.91 -29.32
C CYS A 71 1.16 -7.33 -29.27
N ALA A 72 0.35 -8.32 -28.85
CA ALA A 72 0.77 -9.69 -28.54
C ALA A 72 -0.33 -10.70 -28.86
N ALA A 73 -0.87 -10.67 -30.08
CA ALA A 73 -2.03 -11.45 -30.49
C ALA A 73 -1.86 -12.98 -30.27
N GLU A 74 -0.64 -13.52 -30.46
CA GLU A 74 -0.34 -14.93 -30.24
C GLU A 74 -0.45 -15.32 -28.76
N GLN A 75 0.07 -14.49 -27.85
CA GLN A 75 0.05 -14.71 -26.40
C GLN A 75 -1.32 -14.37 -25.77
N SER A 76 -2.19 -13.65 -26.49
CA SER A 76 -3.53 -13.27 -26.00
C SER A 76 -4.43 -14.46 -25.67
N GLN A 77 -4.10 -15.64 -26.15
CA GLN A 77 -4.84 -16.88 -25.91
C GLN A 77 -4.40 -17.64 -24.64
N GLU A 78 -3.30 -17.23 -24.00
CA GLU A 78 -2.84 -17.81 -22.74
C GLU A 78 -3.69 -17.24 -21.59
N GLY A 79 -4.30 -18.13 -20.79
CA GLY A 79 -5.34 -17.78 -19.83
C GLY A 79 -4.97 -16.70 -18.80
N ASP A 80 -3.71 -16.65 -18.37
CA ASP A 80 -3.25 -15.76 -17.28
C ASP A 80 -2.36 -14.60 -17.78
N PHE A 81 -2.11 -14.49 -19.08
CA PHE A 81 -1.16 -13.53 -19.64
C PHE A 81 -1.50 -12.06 -19.29
N VAL A 82 -2.80 -11.70 -19.40
CA VAL A 82 -3.25 -10.34 -19.06
C VAL A 82 -3.06 -10.04 -17.58
N GLU A 83 -3.24 -11.05 -16.72
CA GLU A 83 -3.04 -10.91 -15.27
C GLU A 83 -1.56 -10.74 -14.93
N ASP A 84 -0.68 -11.46 -15.62
CA ASP A 84 0.77 -11.33 -15.43
C ASP A 84 1.27 -9.97 -15.91
N ILE A 85 0.81 -9.48 -17.06
CA ILE A 85 1.04 -8.09 -17.49
C ILE A 85 0.57 -7.09 -16.44
N ALA A 86 -0.63 -7.27 -15.87
CA ALA A 86 -1.16 -6.38 -14.84
C ALA A 86 -0.29 -6.37 -13.57
N LYS A 87 0.22 -7.53 -13.16
CA LYS A 87 1.15 -7.67 -12.02
C LYS A 87 2.47 -6.93 -12.30
N GLU A 88 3.06 -7.15 -13.48
CA GLU A 88 4.31 -6.50 -13.88
C GLU A 88 4.16 -4.97 -13.95
N ILE A 89 3.04 -4.45 -14.48
CA ILE A 89 2.75 -3.01 -14.46
C ILE A 89 2.74 -2.49 -13.02
N SER A 90 2.13 -3.21 -12.09
CA SER A 90 2.11 -2.83 -10.67
C SER A 90 3.50 -2.86 -10.04
N VAL A 91 4.35 -3.83 -10.40
CA VAL A 91 5.76 -3.88 -9.97
C VAL A 91 6.54 -2.67 -10.45
N VAL A 92 6.41 -2.32 -11.74
CA VAL A 92 7.08 -1.16 -12.33
C VAL A 92 6.65 0.15 -11.65
N LYS A 93 5.34 0.35 -11.49
CA LYS A 93 4.79 1.56 -10.86
C LYS A 93 5.14 1.63 -9.38
N GLY A 94 4.88 0.57 -8.62
CA GLY A 94 5.12 0.52 -7.18
C GLY A 94 6.60 0.59 -6.82
N GLY A 95 7.47 -0.02 -7.64
CA GLY A 95 8.92 0.05 -7.50
C GLY A 95 9.54 1.34 -8.03
N ARG A 96 8.77 2.19 -8.73
CA ARG A 96 9.28 3.39 -9.44
C ARG A 96 10.42 3.04 -10.39
N ILE A 97 10.32 1.86 -11.03
CA ILE A 97 11.35 1.37 -11.93
C ILE A 97 11.25 2.11 -13.25
N ALA A 98 12.36 2.64 -13.74
CA ALA A 98 12.40 3.21 -15.06
C ALA A 98 12.19 2.09 -16.10
N LEU A 99 11.25 2.31 -17.04
CA LEU A 99 10.78 1.28 -17.96
C LEU A 99 11.91 0.69 -18.84
N GLU A 100 12.93 1.47 -19.13
CA GLU A 100 14.15 1.06 -19.83
C GLU A 100 15.01 0.06 -19.03
N HIS A 101 14.84 0.00 -17.70
CA HIS A 101 15.59 -0.89 -16.80
C HIS A 101 14.73 -2.06 -16.30
N TYR A 102 13.52 -2.19 -16.83
CA TYR A 102 12.65 -3.30 -16.49
C TYR A 102 12.70 -4.39 -17.57
N TYR A 103 12.89 -5.62 -17.15
CA TYR A 103 12.89 -6.81 -17.99
C TYR A 103 11.67 -7.65 -17.62
N SER A 104 10.79 -7.87 -18.61
CA SER A 104 9.57 -8.64 -18.41
C SER A 104 9.86 -10.13 -18.28
N SER A 105 9.15 -10.80 -17.39
CA SER A 105 9.21 -12.25 -17.22
C SER A 105 8.16 -13.00 -18.04
N CYS A 106 7.13 -12.29 -18.54
CA CYS A 106 5.99 -12.91 -19.22
C CYS A 106 5.98 -12.69 -20.74
N CYS A 107 6.75 -11.74 -21.28
CA CYS A 107 6.82 -11.48 -22.71
C CYS A 107 8.12 -10.76 -23.09
N PRO A 108 8.44 -10.63 -24.42
CA PRO A 108 9.56 -9.81 -24.86
C PRO A 108 9.45 -8.37 -24.35
N ASP A 109 10.57 -7.82 -23.88
CA ASP A 109 10.62 -6.49 -23.25
C ASP A 109 9.97 -5.39 -24.07
N GLU A 110 10.14 -5.44 -25.39
CA GLU A 110 9.58 -4.44 -26.30
C GLU A 110 8.03 -4.52 -26.31
N VAL A 111 7.47 -5.73 -26.28
CA VAL A 111 6.02 -5.95 -26.20
C VAL A 111 5.48 -5.41 -24.89
N PHE A 112 6.14 -5.73 -23.78
CA PHE A 112 5.77 -5.18 -22.46
C PHE A 112 5.78 -3.65 -22.47
N ARG A 113 6.83 -3.03 -23.01
CA ARG A 113 6.97 -1.58 -23.09
C ARG A 113 5.85 -0.94 -23.91
N GLN A 114 5.48 -1.55 -25.02
CA GLN A 114 4.35 -1.08 -25.85
C GLN A 114 3.02 -1.16 -25.11
N ILE A 115 2.74 -2.27 -24.42
CA ILE A 115 1.54 -2.44 -23.60
C ILE A 115 1.53 -1.43 -22.46
N PHE A 116 2.62 -1.28 -21.70
CA PHE A 116 2.74 -0.34 -20.60
C PHE A 116 2.51 1.12 -21.06
N GLN A 117 3.13 1.54 -22.16
CA GLN A 117 2.98 2.88 -22.70
C GLN A 117 1.54 3.11 -23.22
N GLY A 118 0.97 2.12 -23.90
CA GLY A 118 -0.42 2.13 -24.35
C GLY A 118 -1.40 2.27 -23.20
N TYR A 119 -1.21 1.48 -22.15
CA TYR A 119 -2.02 1.54 -20.93
C TYR A 119 -1.96 2.93 -20.29
N ARG A 120 -0.75 3.46 -20.09
CA ARG A 120 -0.54 4.80 -19.54
C ARG A 120 -1.17 5.90 -20.40
N LYS A 121 -1.10 5.77 -21.73
CA LYS A 121 -1.73 6.70 -22.67
C LYS A 121 -3.24 6.71 -22.51
N VAL A 122 -3.88 5.54 -22.49
CA VAL A 122 -5.34 5.40 -22.31
C VAL A 122 -5.79 5.99 -20.97
N LEU A 123 -5.08 5.74 -19.87
CA LEU A 123 -5.40 6.32 -18.58
C LEU A 123 -5.33 7.86 -18.61
N ASN A 124 -4.30 8.41 -19.21
CA ASN A 124 -4.12 9.86 -19.34
C ASN A 124 -5.25 10.50 -20.16
N GLU A 125 -5.60 9.92 -21.32
CA GLU A 125 -6.67 10.41 -22.19
C GLU A 125 -8.03 10.38 -21.49
N ARG A 126 -8.30 9.32 -20.72
CA ARG A 126 -9.54 9.15 -19.94
C ARG A 126 -9.53 9.88 -18.60
N ARG A 127 -8.42 10.51 -18.22
CA ARG A 127 -8.20 11.13 -16.90
C ARG A 127 -8.52 10.17 -15.76
N LYS A 128 -8.07 8.92 -15.89
CA LYS A 128 -8.25 7.85 -14.91
C LYS A 128 -6.94 7.58 -14.16
N LEU A 129 -7.07 7.13 -12.93
CA LEU A 129 -5.98 6.65 -12.08
C LEU A 129 -6.33 5.24 -11.62
N ASP A 130 -5.43 4.29 -11.81
CA ASP A 130 -5.51 3.02 -11.11
C ASP A 130 -4.96 3.15 -9.66
N PHE A 131 -5.00 2.08 -8.90
CA PHE A 131 -4.55 2.10 -7.50
C PHE A 131 -3.06 2.42 -7.37
N ASP A 132 -2.22 1.93 -8.30
CA ASP A 132 -0.78 2.21 -8.29
C ASP A 132 -0.50 3.68 -8.64
N ASP A 133 -1.24 4.24 -9.62
CA ASP A 133 -1.14 5.66 -9.98
C ASP A 133 -1.54 6.58 -8.82
N MET A 134 -2.50 6.18 -7.98
CA MET A 134 -2.88 6.97 -6.81
C MET A 134 -1.70 7.12 -5.84
N LEU A 135 -1.00 6.02 -5.56
CA LEU A 135 0.17 6.06 -4.68
C LEU A 135 1.30 6.88 -5.29
N LEU A 136 1.64 6.59 -6.55
CA LEU A 136 2.72 7.25 -7.26
C LEU A 136 2.47 8.76 -7.40
N SER A 137 1.24 9.14 -7.82
CA SER A 137 0.86 10.54 -7.97
C SER A 137 0.84 11.29 -6.65
N CYS A 138 0.42 10.64 -5.55
CA CYS A 138 0.46 11.23 -4.22
C CYS A 138 1.90 11.48 -3.77
N TYR A 139 2.79 10.49 -3.94
CA TYR A 139 4.21 10.62 -3.63
C TYR A 139 4.85 11.79 -4.42
N GLU A 140 4.66 11.83 -5.74
CA GLU A 140 5.21 12.87 -6.59
C GLU A 140 4.66 14.27 -6.25
N LEU A 141 3.36 14.36 -5.94
CA LEU A 141 2.73 15.60 -5.49
C LEU A 141 3.40 16.12 -4.23
N LEU A 142 3.49 15.30 -3.19
CA LEU A 142 4.05 15.69 -1.89
C LEU A 142 5.55 15.99 -1.98
N LYS A 143 6.27 15.30 -2.87
CA LYS A 143 7.69 15.57 -3.14
C LYS A 143 7.89 16.93 -3.78
N LYS A 144 7.06 17.31 -4.75
CA LYS A 144 7.17 18.55 -5.54
C LYS A 144 6.53 19.76 -4.86
N ARG A 145 5.37 19.58 -4.20
CA ARG A 145 4.58 20.65 -3.61
C ARG A 145 4.71 20.67 -2.08
N LYS A 146 5.77 21.33 -1.63
CA LYS A 146 6.08 21.45 -0.19
C LYS A 146 5.00 22.22 0.60
N ASP A 147 4.29 23.11 -0.04
CA ASP A 147 3.15 23.81 0.51
C ASP A 147 1.99 22.84 0.85
N ILE A 148 1.67 21.91 -0.06
CA ILE A 148 0.67 20.88 0.17
C ILE A 148 1.13 19.91 1.26
N LEU A 149 2.38 19.44 1.18
CA LEU A 149 2.96 18.57 2.20
C LEU A 149 2.85 19.22 3.59
N SER A 150 3.30 20.46 3.75
CA SER A 150 3.23 21.19 5.03
C SER A 150 1.81 21.35 5.55
N ALA A 151 0.83 21.57 4.66
CA ALA A 151 -0.58 21.65 5.08
C ALA A 151 -1.09 20.33 5.67
N TRP A 152 -0.70 19.19 5.08
CA TRP A 152 -1.08 17.87 5.57
C TRP A 152 -0.31 17.46 6.83
N GLN A 153 0.96 17.80 6.96
CA GLN A 153 1.75 17.64 8.20
C GLN A 153 1.12 18.40 9.36
N LYS A 154 0.72 19.66 9.15
CA LYS A 154 -0.02 20.45 10.16
C LYS A 154 -1.38 19.87 10.50
N LYS A 155 -2.02 19.18 9.59
CA LYS A 155 -3.30 18.51 9.81
C LYS A 155 -3.13 17.26 10.66
N PHE A 156 -2.13 16.44 10.41
CA PHE A 156 -1.90 15.17 11.07
C PHE A 156 -0.64 15.22 11.94
N HIS A 157 -0.83 15.51 13.23
CA HIS A 157 0.28 15.56 14.19
C HIS A 157 0.71 14.16 14.67
N TYR A 158 -0.17 13.17 14.58
CA TYR A 158 0.08 11.78 14.94
C TYR A 158 -0.43 10.89 13.82
N ILE A 159 0.36 9.91 13.43
CA ILE A 159 0.01 8.93 12.41
C ILE A 159 0.15 7.55 13.02
N LEU A 160 -0.94 6.78 12.98
CA LEU A 160 -1.00 5.40 13.45
C LEU A 160 -1.23 4.49 12.24
N VAL A 161 -0.41 3.47 12.09
CA VAL A 161 -0.48 2.52 10.98
C VAL A 161 -0.67 1.12 11.54
N ASP A 162 -1.75 0.47 11.11
CA ASP A 162 -2.06 -0.92 11.42
C ASP A 162 -1.67 -1.82 10.24
N GLU A 163 -1.46 -3.11 10.52
CA GLU A 163 -0.99 -4.12 9.54
C GLU A 163 0.30 -3.65 8.81
N PHE A 164 1.25 -3.10 9.59
CA PHE A 164 2.44 -2.45 9.04
C PHE A 164 3.34 -3.40 8.25
N GLN A 165 3.27 -4.71 8.46
CA GLN A 165 4.00 -5.73 7.71
C GLN A 165 3.57 -5.81 6.23
N ASP A 166 2.37 -5.32 5.89
CA ASP A 166 1.78 -5.44 4.55
C ASP A 166 1.99 -4.20 3.67
N ILE A 167 2.71 -3.18 4.16
CA ILE A 167 2.96 -1.96 3.38
C ILE A 167 4.06 -2.17 2.33
N ASN A 168 4.00 -1.39 1.26
CA ASN A 168 5.06 -1.28 0.27
C ASN A 168 5.93 -0.04 0.48
N HIS A 169 7.07 0.02 -0.21
CA HIS A 169 8.00 1.15 -0.11
C HIS A 169 7.37 2.51 -0.41
N LEU A 170 6.47 2.57 -1.39
CA LEU A 170 5.84 3.83 -1.79
C LEU A 170 4.88 4.34 -0.72
N GLN A 171 4.09 3.44 -0.11
CA GLN A 171 3.24 3.76 1.03
C GLN A 171 4.07 4.24 2.22
N TYR A 172 5.17 3.54 2.52
CA TYR A 172 6.07 3.90 3.59
C TYR A 172 6.71 5.27 3.37
N ASP A 173 7.21 5.55 2.17
CA ASP A 173 7.80 6.85 1.84
C ASP A 173 6.79 8.00 2.03
N ILE A 174 5.52 7.81 1.62
CA ILE A 174 4.47 8.81 1.84
C ILE A 174 4.21 9.02 3.33
N VAL A 175 4.12 7.91 4.11
CA VAL A 175 3.93 7.99 5.56
C VAL A 175 5.09 8.74 6.23
N LYS A 176 6.34 8.45 5.87
CA LYS A 176 7.52 9.18 6.37
C LYS A 176 7.44 10.67 6.05
N MET A 177 7.07 11.02 4.82
CA MET A 177 6.92 12.44 4.46
C MET A 177 5.82 13.14 5.28
N LEU A 178 4.71 12.48 5.52
CA LEU A 178 3.61 13.06 6.30
C LEU A 178 3.94 13.17 7.80
N ALA A 179 4.71 12.22 8.35
CA ALA A 179 5.09 12.21 9.76
C ALA A 179 6.19 13.23 10.10
N ALA A 180 7.03 13.59 9.13
CA ALA A 180 8.12 14.56 9.33
C ALA A 180 7.58 15.99 9.59
N PRO A 181 8.32 16.82 10.33
CA PRO A 181 9.58 16.55 11.01
C PRO A 181 9.45 15.90 12.40
N GLU A 182 8.26 15.93 13.02
CA GLU A 182 8.03 15.48 14.39
C GLU A 182 8.16 13.97 14.55
N ASN A 183 7.88 13.21 13.48
CA ASN A 183 7.93 11.75 13.46
C ASN A 183 7.06 11.07 14.54
N ASN A 184 5.93 11.67 14.88
CA ASN A 184 4.93 11.08 15.78
C ASN A 184 4.22 9.92 15.06
N LEU A 185 4.95 8.85 14.83
CA LEU A 185 4.53 7.67 14.10
C LEU A 185 4.43 6.47 15.04
N PHE A 186 3.27 5.82 15.05
CA PHE A 186 3.01 4.60 15.79
C PHE A 186 2.60 3.51 14.80
N VAL A 187 3.33 2.42 14.76
CA VAL A 187 3.09 1.32 13.85
C VAL A 187 2.79 0.03 14.61
N VAL A 188 1.83 -0.74 14.13
CA VAL A 188 1.48 -2.05 14.67
C VAL A 188 1.48 -3.05 13.53
N GLY A 189 2.05 -4.21 13.77
CA GLY A 189 2.07 -5.28 12.79
C GLY A 189 2.64 -6.57 13.35
N ASP A 190 2.56 -7.62 12.57
CA ASP A 190 3.13 -8.92 12.88
C ASP A 190 3.86 -9.45 11.65
N ASP A 191 5.18 -9.42 11.68
CA ASP A 191 6.05 -9.88 10.59
C ASP A 191 5.81 -11.34 10.21
N ASP A 192 5.31 -12.17 11.15
CA ASP A 192 4.94 -13.56 10.88
C ASP A 192 3.65 -13.70 10.06
N GLN A 193 2.87 -12.62 9.94
CA GLN A 193 1.62 -12.59 9.17
C GLN A 193 1.77 -11.94 7.78
N SER A 194 2.97 -11.58 7.35
CA SER A 194 3.22 -10.97 6.05
C SER A 194 3.07 -12.00 4.92
N ILE A 195 1.87 -12.09 4.35
CA ILE A 195 1.52 -13.01 3.24
C ILE A 195 1.21 -12.29 1.93
N TYR A 196 1.30 -10.95 1.89
CA TYR A 196 0.98 -10.13 0.72
C TYR A 196 2.22 -9.69 -0.08
N HIS A 197 3.32 -10.44 -0.01
CA HIS A 197 4.52 -10.16 -0.81
C HIS A 197 4.21 -10.06 -2.32
N PHE A 198 3.31 -10.92 -2.82
CA PHE A 198 2.85 -10.90 -4.21
C PHE A 198 2.09 -9.63 -4.61
N ARG A 199 1.65 -8.82 -3.63
CA ARG A 199 1.06 -7.48 -3.82
C ARG A 199 2.05 -6.35 -3.55
N GLY A 200 3.33 -6.67 -3.43
CA GLY A 200 4.39 -5.71 -3.17
C GLY A 200 4.62 -5.38 -1.69
N ALA A 201 3.99 -6.10 -0.75
CA ALA A 201 4.31 -5.98 0.66
C ALA A 201 5.80 -6.29 0.91
N ARG A 202 6.41 -5.54 1.84
CA ARG A 202 7.82 -5.64 2.17
C ARG A 202 7.99 -5.71 3.69
N PRO A 203 7.97 -6.92 4.27
CA PRO A 203 8.13 -7.10 5.72
C PRO A 203 9.45 -6.52 6.25
N GLU A 204 10.47 -6.42 5.39
CA GLU A 204 11.75 -5.79 5.73
C GLU A 204 11.58 -4.34 6.20
N ILE A 205 10.56 -3.63 5.73
CA ILE A 205 10.24 -2.26 6.17
C ILE A 205 9.95 -2.25 7.66
N MET A 206 9.19 -3.22 8.16
CA MET A 206 8.88 -3.35 9.57
C MET A 206 10.13 -3.74 10.38
N LEU A 207 10.91 -4.68 9.89
CA LEU A 207 12.12 -5.14 10.56
C LEU A 207 13.18 -4.02 10.67
N ASN A 208 13.29 -3.18 9.64
CA ASN A 208 14.26 -2.08 9.57
C ASN A 208 13.70 -0.75 10.14
N PHE A 209 12.47 -0.73 10.65
CA PHE A 209 11.85 0.49 11.18
C PHE A 209 12.70 1.19 12.27
N PRO A 210 13.34 0.48 13.21
CA PRO A 210 14.22 1.12 14.21
C PRO A 210 15.49 1.75 13.61
N GLU A 211 15.92 1.33 12.41
CA GLU A 211 17.07 1.93 11.72
C GLU A 211 16.69 3.29 11.11
N ASP A 212 15.47 3.40 10.58
CA ASP A 212 14.93 4.65 10.03
C ASP A 212 14.58 5.65 11.15
N PHE A 213 14.13 5.16 12.30
CA PHE A 213 13.73 5.97 13.47
C PHE A 213 14.52 5.57 14.72
N LYS A 214 15.70 6.16 14.87
CA LYS A 214 16.68 5.80 15.94
C LYS A 214 16.15 5.89 17.37
N ASN A 215 15.08 6.66 17.60
CA ASN A 215 14.44 6.81 18.91
C ASN A 215 13.15 5.97 19.02
N ALA A 216 12.93 5.04 18.10
CA ALA A 216 11.77 4.18 18.16
C ALA A 216 11.87 3.22 19.34
N GLU A 217 10.78 3.09 20.08
CA GLU A 217 10.61 2.08 21.12
C GLU A 217 9.82 0.91 20.54
N THR A 218 10.32 -0.31 20.73
CA THR A 218 9.65 -1.52 20.29
C THR A 218 9.01 -2.24 21.47
N VAL A 219 7.72 -2.48 21.39
CA VAL A 219 6.95 -3.23 22.40
C VAL A 219 6.42 -4.52 21.75
N ILE A 220 6.76 -5.66 22.35
CA ILE A 220 6.27 -6.97 21.88
C ILE A 220 5.02 -7.35 22.67
N LEU A 221 3.91 -7.58 21.97
CA LEU A 221 2.68 -8.13 22.52
C LEU A 221 2.77 -9.66 22.46
N ASN A 222 3.17 -10.28 23.57
CA ASN A 222 3.53 -11.69 23.62
C ASN A 222 2.44 -12.61 24.20
N ILE A 223 1.29 -12.08 24.62
CA ILE A 223 0.17 -12.86 25.16
C ILE A 223 -0.90 -13.03 24.07
N ASN A 224 -1.19 -14.29 23.73
CA ASN A 224 -2.22 -14.62 22.77
C ASN A 224 -3.56 -14.87 23.49
N TYR A 225 -4.57 -14.06 23.16
CA TYR A 225 -5.94 -14.21 23.67
C TYR A 225 -6.91 -14.79 22.63
N ARG A 226 -6.43 -15.17 21.44
CA ARG A 226 -7.29 -15.57 20.31
C ARG A 226 -7.51 -17.06 20.22
N CYS A 227 -6.48 -17.86 20.44
CA CYS A 227 -6.55 -19.30 20.29
C CYS A 227 -5.93 -20.05 21.49
N SER A 228 -6.19 -21.37 21.57
CA SER A 228 -5.59 -22.21 22.60
C SER A 228 -4.08 -22.40 22.38
N GLY A 229 -3.35 -22.72 23.48
CA GLY A 229 -1.91 -22.93 23.44
C GLY A 229 -1.48 -24.01 22.44
N ASN A 230 -2.21 -25.10 22.30
CA ASN A 230 -1.90 -26.16 21.33
C ASN A 230 -1.92 -25.68 19.88
N ILE A 231 -2.85 -24.78 19.53
CA ILE A 231 -2.91 -24.16 18.19
C ILE A 231 -1.73 -23.22 18.02
N LEU A 232 -1.45 -22.39 19.02
CA LEU A 232 -0.33 -21.48 19.03
C LEU A 232 1.01 -22.22 18.87
N ASP A 233 1.25 -23.26 19.65
CA ASP A 233 2.47 -24.09 19.61
C ASP A 233 2.66 -24.73 18.23
N THR A 234 1.59 -25.16 17.60
CA THR A 234 1.65 -25.75 16.26
C THR A 234 1.98 -24.71 15.20
N ALA A 235 1.35 -23.55 15.27
CA ALA A 235 1.65 -22.41 14.38
C ALA A 235 3.10 -21.94 14.55
N MET A 236 3.59 -21.84 15.80
CA MET A 236 4.96 -21.45 16.11
C MET A 236 5.99 -22.44 15.54
N LYS A 237 5.70 -23.75 15.53
CA LYS A 237 6.60 -24.73 14.90
C LYS A 237 6.75 -24.49 13.40
N VAL A 238 5.67 -24.09 12.71
CA VAL A 238 5.72 -23.79 11.27
C VAL A 238 6.48 -22.49 11.02
N ILE A 239 6.14 -21.41 11.74
CA ILE A 239 6.71 -20.10 11.49
C ILE A 239 8.21 -20.01 11.88
N ASN A 240 8.68 -20.86 12.78
CA ASN A 240 10.09 -20.89 13.19
C ASN A 240 11.06 -21.34 12.08
N TYR A 241 10.56 -21.81 10.93
CA TYR A 241 11.39 -22.01 9.75
C TYR A 241 11.77 -20.71 9.03
N ASN A 242 11.09 -19.60 9.33
CA ASN A 242 11.45 -18.29 8.81
C ASN A 242 12.60 -17.71 9.64
N GLU A 243 13.69 -17.33 8.96
CA GLU A 243 14.89 -16.79 9.60
C GLU A 243 14.80 -15.28 9.86
N ASN A 244 14.19 -14.54 8.93
CA ASN A 244 14.08 -13.08 8.98
C ASN A 244 12.80 -12.67 9.69
N ARG A 245 12.85 -12.59 11.03
CA ARG A 245 11.73 -12.23 11.89
C ARG A 245 12.17 -11.67 13.23
N TYR A 246 11.29 -10.94 13.90
CA TYR A 246 11.51 -10.59 15.30
C TYR A 246 11.55 -11.83 16.19
N ALA A 247 12.49 -11.88 17.13
CA ALA A 247 12.51 -12.92 18.13
C ALA A 247 11.31 -12.74 19.09
N LYS A 248 10.30 -13.61 18.97
CA LYS A 248 9.08 -13.59 19.77
C LYS A 248 8.93 -14.89 20.55
N LYS A 249 8.51 -14.78 21.80
CA LYS A 249 8.04 -15.91 22.60
C LYS A 249 6.60 -15.62 22.98
N LEU A 250 5.68 -16.24 22.24
CA LEU A 250 4.24 -16.09 22.51
C LEU A 250 3.76 -17.09 23.55
N SER A 251 2.78 -16.71 24.36
CA SER A 251 2.18 -17.54 25.43
C SER A 251 0.66 -17.36 25.50
#